data_331e870f51f4179886f28e2affb85642
#
_entry.id   331e870f51f4179886f28e2affb85642
#
_cell.length_a   1.000
_cell.length_b   1.000
_cell.length_c   1.000
_cell.angle_alpha   90.00
_cell.angle_beta   90.00
_cell.angle_gamma   90.00
#
_symmetry.space_group_name_H-M   'P 1'
#
loop_
_entity.id
_entity.type
_entity.pdbx_description
1 polymer ?
#
loop_
_entity_poly.entity_id
_entity_poly.type
_entity_poly.pdbx_seq_one_letter_code
_entity_poly.pdbx_strand_id
1 'polypeptide(L)'
;MPDTAYEDWSANLGGVAFLPLGVHFDAVRIPVRPVRAVAGSDDDSDIASVLEELLGGGPVLGDGYRWYHALVPLGTRETWDRTDAECVGDGTWLYVPHPAWTSCGIYWAVPPRRVGAACAAKDVVRLLDRAQRAAGAAR
;
A
#
# COMPACT_ATOMS: atom_id res chain seq x y z
N MET A 1 -2.74 5.31 10.19
CA MET A 1 -2.87 3.97 10.82
C MET A 1 -3.79 4.07 12.03
N PRO A 2 -4.70 3.12 12.25
CA PRO A 2 -5.59 3.16 13.42
C PRO A 2 -4.85 2.96 14.74
N ASP A 3 -5.42 3.50 15.82
CA ASP A 3 -4.85 3.35 17.16
C ASP A 3 -4.66 1.90 17.58
N THR A 4 -5.58 1.02 17.17
CA THR A 4 -5.53 -0.42 17.48
C THR A 4 -4.23 -1.07 16.99
N ALA A 5 -3.73 -0.65 15.81
CA ALA A 5 -2.47 -1.19 15.30
C ALA A 5 -1.28 -0.78 16.18
N TYR A 6 -1.26 0.47 16.66
CA TYR A 6 -0.22 0.92 17.58
C TYR A 6 -0.28 0.18 18.91
N GLU A 7 -1.46 -0.07 19.43
CA GLU A 7 -1.65 -0.86 20.65
C GLU A 7 -1.15 -2.29 20.44
N ASP A 8 -1.50 -2.92 19.32
CA ASP A 8 -1.07 -4.27 18.99
C ASP A 8 0.46 -4.36 18.86
N TRP A 9 1.07 -3.37 18.23
CA TRP A 9 2.53 -3.34 18.08
C TRP A 9 3.22 -3.23 19.45
N SER A 10 2.66 -2.45 20.37
CA SER A 10 3.21 -2.28 21.70
C SER A 10 3.08 -3.54 22.54
N ALA A 11 1.97 -4.27 22.40
CA ALA A 11 1.68 -5.48 23.16
C ALA A 11 2.29 -6.74 22.56
N ASN A 12 2.55 -6.75 21.26
CA ASN A 12 2.99 -7.93 20.52
C ASN A 12 4.51 -7.92 20.33
N LEU A 13 5.20 -8.89 20.93
CA LEU A 13 6.65 -9.00 20.85
C LEU A 13 7.14 -9.23 19.41
N GLY A 14 6.31 -9.78 18.52
CA GLY A 14 6.64 -9.96 17.11
C GLY A 14 6.54 -8.70 16.28
N GLY A 15 5.98 -7.62 16.83
CA GLY A 15 5.85 -6.35 16.12
C GLY A 15 4.89 -6.36 14.93
N VAL A 16 3.93 -7.29 14.93
CA VAL A 16 2.94 -7.44 13.87
C VAL A 16 1.55 -7.17 14.43
N ALA A 17 0.75 -6.44 13.69
CA ALA A 17 -0.66 -6.26 13.97
C ALA A 17 -1.49 -6.82 12.82
N PHE A 18 -2.74 -7.17 13.10
CA PHE A 18 -3.73 -7.52 12.07
C PHE A 18 -4.62 -6.32 11.85
N LEU A 19 -4.72 -5.87 10.60
CA LEU A 19 -5.58 -4.76 10.23
C LEU A 19 -6.78 -5.30 9.45
N PRO A 20 -7.99 -5.28 10.03
CA PRO A 20 -9.18 -5.65 9.26
C PRO A 20 -9.52 -4.52 8.30
N LEU A 21 -9.58 -4.83 7.01
CA LEU A 21 -10.03 -3.87 6.01
C LEU A 21 -11.55 -3.73 6.06
N GLY A 22 -12.05 -2.58 5.60
CA GLY A 22 -13.48 -2.30 5.64
C GLY A 22 -13.95 -1.74 6.98
N VAL A 23 -13.04 -1.43 7.90
CA VAL A 23 -13.34 -0.83 9.21
C VAL A 23 -12.79 0.59 9.29
N HIS A 24 -11.49 0.75 9.05
CA HIS A 24 -10.82 2.06 9.05
C HIS A 24 -10.31 2.45 7.68
N PHE A 25 -9.92 1.46 6.90
CA PHE A 25 -9.35 1.63 5.56
C PHE A 25 -9.86 0.54 4.64
N ASP A 26 -9.83 0.84 3.35
CA ASP A 26 -9.73 -0.15 2.30
C ASP A 26 -8.27 -0.18 1.85
N ALA A 27 -7.91 -1.11 0.97
CA ALA A 27 -6.57 -1.15 0.39
C ALA A 27 -6.65 -1.44 -1.10
N VAL A 28 -5.80 -0.78 -1.88
CA VAL A 28 -5.63 -1.11 -3.29
C VAL A 28 -4.41 -2.01 -3.42
N ARG A 29 -4.65 -3.20 -3.96
CA ARG A 29 -3.61 -4.20 -4.20
C ARG A 29 -3.03 -3.97 -5.58
N ILE A 30 -1.79 -3.51 -5.66
CA ILE A 30 -1.13 -3.14 -6.89
C ILE A 30 -0.04 -4.16 -7.20
N PRO A 31 -0.07 -4.80 -8.40
CA PRO A 31 1.01 -5.70 -8.79
C PRO A 31 2.37 -5.00 -8.78
N VAL A 32 3.41 -5.72 -8.42
CA VAL A 32 4.77 -5.17 -8.31
C VAL A 32 5.31 -4.71 -9.67
N ARG A 33 5.04 -5.44 -10.75
CA ARG A 33 5.55 -5.12 -12.08
C ARG A 33 5.22 -3.71 -12.56
N PRO A 34 3.95 -3.27 -12.53
CA PRO A 34 3.61 -1.91 -12.95
C PRO A 34 4.34 -0.84 -12.13
N VAL A 35 4.53 -1.07 -10.85
CA VAL A 35 5.24 -0.13 -9.98
C VAL A 35 6.71 -0.04 -10.36
N ARG A 36 7.35 -1.18 -10.64
CA ARG A 36 8.73 -1.21 -11.12
C ARG A 36 8.89 -0.47 -12.44
N ALA A 37 7.93 -0.62 -13.34
CA ALA A 37 7.94 0.08 -14.63
C ALA A 37 7.86 1.60 -14.45
N VAL A 38 7.02 2.08 -13.54
CA VAL A 38 6.91 3.51 -13.25
C VAL A 38 8.21 4.03 -12.61
N ALA A 39 8.79 3.28 -11.70
CA ALA A 39 10.05 3.66 -11.04
C ALA A 39 11.26 3.56 -11.98
N GLY A 40 11.16 2.74 -13.02
CA GLY A 40 12.29 2.46 -13.90
C GLY A 40 13.40 1.71 -13.19
N SER A 41 13.09 0.97 -12.13
CA SER A 41 14.07 0.34 -11.25
C SER A 41 13.42 -0.82 -10.48
N ASP A 42 14.25 -1.81 -10.14
CA ASP A 42 13.88 -2.91 -9.24
C ASP A 42 14.38 -2.66 -7.81
N ASP A 43 15.08 -1.56 -7.58
CA ASP A 43 15.62 -1.21 -6.27
C ASP A 43 14.52 -0.72 -5.34
N ASP A 44 14.42 -1.33 -4.16
CA ASP A 44 13.36 -1.01 -3.20
C ASP A 44 13.39 0.45 -2.75
N SER A 45 14.56 1.03 -2.63
CA SER A 45 14.72 2.44 -2.25
C SER A 45 14.17 3.38 -3.33
N ASP A 46 14.45 3.10 -4.59
CA ASP A 46 13.93 3.88 -5.72
C ASP A 46 12.41 3.76 -5.81
N ILE A 47 11.90 2.56 -5.64
CA ILE A 47 10.46 2.30 -5.66
C ILE A 47 9.77 3.04 -4.51
N ALA A 48 10.32 2.97 -3.31
CA ALA A 48 9.78 3.66 -2.14
C ALA A 48 9.69 5.17 -2.38
N SER A 49 10.73 5.76 -2.96
CA SER A 49 10.76 7.20 -3.28
C SER A 49 9.67 7.59 -4.28
N VAL A 50 9.46 6.78 -5.31
CA VAL A 50 8.42 7.03 -6.31
C VAL A 50 7.03 6.90 -5.71
N LEU A 51 6.80 5.85 -4.90
CA LEU A 51 5.53 5.66 -4.23
C LEU A 51 5.22 6.82 -3.28
N GLU A 52 6.20 7.25 -2.49
CA GLU A 52 6.03 8.38 -1.59
C GLU A 52 5.65 9.66 -2.35
N GLU A 53 6.33 9.93 -3.44
CA GLU A 53 6.07 11.11 -4.25
C GLU A 53 4.68 11.07 -4.89
N LEU A 54 4.34 9.98 -5.56
CA LEU A 54 3.09 9.87 -6.32
C LEU A 54 1.86 9.73 -5.44
N LEU A 55 2.01 9.10 -4.28
CA LEU A 55 0.89 8.86 -3.36
C LEU A 55 0.84 9.85 -2.18
N GLY A 56 1.58 10.94 -2.30
CA GLY A 56 1.52 12.02 -1.31
C GLY A 56 1.97 11.63 0.10
N GLY A 57 2.85 10.64 0.20
CA GLY A 57 3.33 10.16 1.50
C GLY A 57 2.37 9.22 2.22
N GLY A 58 1.29 8.79 1.57
CA GLY A 58 0.36 7.82 2.13
C GLY A 58 0.99 6.45 2.33
N PRO A 59 0.50 5.67 3.31
CA PRO A 59 1.13 4.40 3.68
C PRO A 59 0.96 3.31 2.63
N VAL A 60 2.05 2.60 2.34
CA VAL A 60 2.09 1.49 1.38
C VAL A 60 2.85 0.33 1.98
N LEU A 61 2.22 -0.84 2.01
CA LEU A 61 2.84 -2.10 2.41
C LEU A 61 3.34 -2.85 1.20
N GLY A 62 4.48 -3.53 1.32
CA GLY A 62 4.98 -4.46 0.31
C GLY A 62 5.09 -5.87 0.89
N ASP A 63 4.85 -6.89 0.06
CA ASP A 63 5.01 -8.28 0.48
C ASP A 63 6.34 -8.91 -0.01
N GLY A 64 7.18 -8.09 -0.60
CA GLY A 64 8.51 -8.49 -1.04
C GLY A 64 8.60 -8.99 -2.47
N TYR A 65 7.51 -9.40 -3.13
CA TYR A 65 7.62 -9.91 -4.49
C TYR A 65 6.34 -9.87 -5.36
N ARG A 66 5.15 -9.76 -4.77
CA ARG A 66 3.89 -9.84 -5.52
C ARG A 66 3.11 -8.56 -5.60
N TRP A 67 2.90 -7.94 -4.45
CA TRP A 67 1.92 -6.87 -4.30
C TRP A 67 2.45 -5.71 -3.48
N TYR A 68 1.99 -4.52 -3.83
CA TYR A 68 1.96 -3.37 -2.93
C TYR A 68 0.51 -3.14 -2.51
N HIS A 69 0.30 -2.83 -1.25
CA HIS A 69 -1.02 -2.49 -0.71
C HIS A 69 -1.00 -1.01 -0.31
N ALA A 70 -1.66 -0.17 -1.10
CA ALA A 70 -1.85 1.22 -0.75
C ALA A 70 -3.09 1.33 0.13
N LEU A 71 -2.94 1.82 1.36
CA LEU A 71 -4.07 2.04 2.24
C LEU A 71 -4.83 3.27 1.77
N VAL A 72 -6.12 3.14 1.53
CA VAL A 72 -6.99 4.19 1.00
C VAL A 72 -8.16 4.42 1.95
N PRO A 73 -8.87 5.54 1.82
CA PRO A 73 -10.01 5.81 2.71
C PRO A 73 -11.08 4.72 2.64
N LEU A 74 -11.71 4.49 3.79
CA LEU A 74 -12.84 3.58 3.89
C LEU A 74 -13.91 3.95 2.87
N GLY A 75 -14.46 2.95 2.18
CA GLY A 75 -15.48 3.16 1.14
C GLY A 75 -14.91 3.30 -0.27
N THR A 76 -13.60 3.38 -0.43
CA THR A 76 -12.99 3.47 -1.77
C THR A 76 -13.39 2.27 -2.63
N ARG A 77 -13.51 1.08 -2.03
CA ARG A 77 -13.92 -0.13 -2.73
C ARG A 77 -15.27 0.02 -3.44
N GLU A 78 -16.19 0.75 -2.86
CA GLU A 78 -17.54 0.91 -3.41
C GLU A 78 -17.55 1.69 -4.73
N THR A 79 -16.58 2.57 -4.93
CA THR A 79 -16.48 3.40 -6.13
C THR A 79 -15.32 2.99 -7.04
N TRP A 80 -14.57 1.97 -6.65
CA TRP A 80 -13.40 1.50 -7.42
C TRP A 80 -13.86 0.74 -8.65
N ASP A 81 -13.47 1.21 -9.83
CA ASP A 81 -13.89 0.66 -11.12
C ASP A 81 -12.74 0.18 -12.00
N ARG A 82 -11.52 0.18 -11.48
CA ARG A 82 -10.36 -0.26 -12.27
C ARG A 82 -10.15 -1.76 -12.14
N THR A 83 -9.65 -2.36 -13.23
CA THR A 83 -9.37 -3.80 -13.31
C THR A 83 -7.89 -4.14 -13.25
N ASP A 84 -7.03 -3.14 -13.39
CA ASP A 84 -5.56 -3.32 -13.34
C ASP A 84 -5.01 -3.37 -11.90
N ALA A 85 -5.84 -3.06 -10.94
CA ALA A 85 -5.57 -3.26 -9.52
C ALA A 85 -6.88 -3.51 -8.78
N GLU A 86 -6.84 -4.31 -7.73
CA GLU A 86 -8.02 -4.67 -6.95
C GLU A 86 -8.10 -3.82 -5.68
N CYS A 87 -9.27 -3.25 -5.40
CA CYS A 87 -9.54 -2.63 -4.12
C CYS A 87 -10.22 -3.65 -3.20
N VAL A 88 -9.60 -3.96 -2.08
CA VAL A 88 -10.08 -4.93 -1.11
C VAL A 88 -10.57 -4.23 0.16
N GLY A 89 -11.60 -4.77 0.77
CA GLY A 89 -12.24 -4.19 1.95
C GLY A 89 -12.73 -5.28 2.88
N ASP A 90 -14.01 -5.22 3.25
CA ASP A 90 -14.63 -6.16 4.20
C ASP A 90 -14.23 -7.61 3.96
N GLY A 91 -13.90 -8.31 5.04
CA GLY A 91 -13.53 -9.71 5.00
C GLY A 91 -12.05 -9.98 4.73
N THR A 92 -11.28 -8.96 4.44
CA THR A 92 -9.85 -9.08 4.20
C THR A 92 -9.09 -8.53 5.40
N TRP A 93 -8.06 -9.27 5.83
CA TRP A 93 -7.16 -8.86 6.91
C TRP A 93 -5.77 -8.67 6.36
N LEU A 94 -5.09 -7.61 6.79
CA LEU A 94 -3.69 -7.37 6.45
C LEU A 94 -2.81 -7.58 7.68
N TYR A 95 -1.67 -8.21 7.45
CA TYR A 95 -0.57 -8.16 8.41
C TYR A 95 0.12 -6.81 8.25
N VAL A 96 0.26 -6.06 9.35
CA VAL A 96 0.97 -4.78 9.32
C VAL A 96 2.10 -4.83 10.34
N PRO A 97 3.36 -4.76 9.87
CA PRO A 97 4.51 -4.75 10.78
C PRO A 97 4.65 -3.38 11.45
N HIS A 98 5.35 -3.35 12.56
CA HIS A 98 5.78 -2.07 13.15
C HIS A 98 6.55 -1.28 12.09
N PRO A 99 6.37 0.07 11.98
CA PRO A 99 7.01 0.86 10.93
C PRO A 99 8.53 0.73 10.85
N ALA A 100 9.20 0.40 11.95
CA ALA A 100 10.66 0.25 12.00
C ALA A 100 11.15 -1.13 11.57
N TRP A 101 10.25 -2.11 11.38
CA TRP A 101 10.64 -3.51 11.20
C TRP A 101 10.01 -4.13 9.97
N THR A 102 10.71 -5.15 9.43
CA THR A 102 10.17 -6.09 8.44
C THR A 102 9.80 -7.37 9.19
N SER A 103 8.64 -7.94 8.91
CA SER A 103 8.19 -9.18 9.53
C SER A 103 7.50 -10.06 8.50
N CYS A 104 7.89 -11.35 8.44
CA CYS A 104 7.32 -12.33 7.51
C CYS A 104 7.43 -11.90 6.03
N GLY A 105 8.48 -11.15 5.68
CA GLY A 105 8.66 -10.62 4.33
C GLY A 105 7.80 -9.39 4.03
N ILE A 106 6.94 -8.98 4.95
CA ILE A 106 6.09 -7.79 4.79
C ILE A 106 6.83 -6.59 5.37
N TYR A 107 6.81 -5.48 4.65
CA TYR A 107 7.49 -4.27 5.06
C TYR A 107 6.71 -3.04 4.63
N TRP A 108 7.00 -1.91 5.27
CA TRP A 108 6.45 -0.63 4.84
C TRP A 108 7.31 -0.04 3.73
N ALA A 109 6.81 -0.05 2.51
CA ALA A 109 7.46 0.69 1.42
C ALA A 109 7.38 2.19 1.68
N VAL A 110 6.22 2.65 2.17
CA VAL A 110 6.05 4.00 2.72
C VAL A 110 5.35 3.84 4.07
N PRO A 111 6.03 4.11 5.19
CA PRO A 111 5.41 3.95 6.50
C PRO A 111 4.35 5.01 6.77
N PRO A 112 3.36 4.70 7.63
CA PRO A 112 2.36 5.69 8.01
C PRO A 112 3.00 6.82 8.81
N ARG A 113 2.68 8.06 8.46
CA ARG A 113 3.23 9.25 9.14
C ARG A 113 2.47 9.59 10.41
N ARG A 114 1.21 9.19 10.48
CA ARG A 114 0.31 9.49 11.60
C ARG A 114 -0.85 8.51 11.63
N VAL A 115 -1.58 8.50 12.74
CA VAL A 115 -2.85 7.78 12.85
C VAL A 115 -3.82 8.32 11.80
N GLY A 116 -4.48 7.42 11.08
CA GLY A 116 -5.46 7.78 10.06
C GLY A 116 -4.89 8.18 8.70
N ALA A 117 -3.56 8.20 8.54
CA ALA A 117 -2.95 8.51 7.25
C ALA A 117 -3.36 7.48 6.19
N ALA A 118 -3.73 7.95 5.01
CA ALA A 118 -4.13 7.11 3.88
C ALA A 118 -3.69 7.73 2.56
N CYS A 119 -3.56 6.91 1.52
CA CYS A 119 -3.36 7.39 0.16
C CYS A 119 -4.69 7.90 -0.40
N ALA A 120 -4.68 9.00 -1.13
CA ALA A 120 -5.87 9.44 -1.85
C ALA A 120 -6.14 8.50 -3.03
N ALA A 121 -7.38 8.08 -3.20
CA ALA A 121 -7.75 7.17 -4.30
C ALA A 121 -7.35 7.75 -5.67
N LYS A 122 -7.52 9.05 -5.88
CA LYS A 122 -7.13 9.72 -7.12
C LYS A 122 -5.63 9.61 -7.42
N ASP A 123 -4.80 9.59 -6.39
CA ASP A 123 -3.35 9.46 -6.55
C ASP A 123 -2.98 8.04 -6.94
N VAL A 124 -3.67 7.04 -6.39
CA VAL A 124 -3.50 5.64 -6.79
C VAL A 124 -3.90 5.45 -8.25
N VAL A 125 -5.02 6.02 -8.67
CA VAL A 125 -5.46 5.99 -10.08
C VAL A 125 -4.39 6.62 -10.98
N ARG A 126 -3.81 7.74 -10.57
CA ARG A 126 -2.74 8.39 -11.32
C ARG A 126 -1.50 7.50 -11.47
N LEU A 127 -1.13 6.81 -10.41
CA LEU A 127 -0.03 5.84 -10.44
C LEU A 127 -0.32 4.74 -11.46
N LEU A 128 -1.53 4.18 -11.44
CA LEU A 128 -1.94 3.14 -12.38
C LEU A 128 -1.95 3.63 -13.83
N ASP A 129 -2.37 4.86 -14.06
CA ASP A 129 -2.34 5.47 -15.39
C ASP A 129 -0.90 5.60 -15.90
N ARG A 130 0.02 6.02 -15.04
CA ARG A 130 1.45 6.08 -15.40
C ARG A 130 2.01 4.68 -15.69
N ALA A 131 1.59 3.67 -14.94
CA ALA A 131 2.01 2.31 -15.15
C ALA A 131 1.56 1.79 -16.52
N GLN A 132 0.34 2.10 -16.93
CA GLN A 132 -0.17 1.74 -18.25
C GLN A 132 0.62 2.42 -19.37
N ARG A 133 0.94 3.70 -19.20
CA ARG A 133 1.77 4.43 -20.17
C ARG A 133 3.18 3.85 -20.26
N ALA A 134 3.78 3.51 -19.14
CA ALA A 134 5.11 2.91 -19.10
C ALA A 134 5.12 1.55 -19.80
N ALA A 135 4.10 0.72 -19.58
CA ALA A 135 3.95 -0.57 -20.26
C ALA A 135 3.75 -0.39 -21.77
N GLY A 136 2.96 0.59 -22.18
CA GLY A 136 2.77 0.93 -23.60
C GLY A 136 4.05 1.40 -24.25
N ALA A 137 4.84 2.22 -23.58
CA ALA A 137 6.10 2.75 -24.09
C ALA A 137 7.19 1.68 -24.24
N ALA A 138 7.09 0.60 -23.46
CA ALA A 138 8.05 -0.50 -23.50
C ALA A 138 7.82 -1.50 -24.64
N ARG A 139 6.76 -1.33 -25.41
CA ARG A 139 6.41 -2.22 -26.54
C ARG A 139 7.04 -1.80 -27.85
#